data_952b712bf6997283cba9fd6278f12b2f
#
_entry.id   952b712bf6997283cba9fd6278f12b2f
#
_cell.length_a   1.000
_cell.length_b   1.000
_cell.length_c   1.000
_cell.angle_alpha   90.00
_cell.angle_beta   90.00
_cell.angle_gamma   90.00
#
_symmetry.space_group_name_H-M   'P 1'
#
loop_
_entity.id
_entity.type
_entity.pdbx_description
1 polymer ?
#
loop_
_entity_poly.entity_id
_entity_poly.type
_entity_poly.pdbx_seq_one_letter_code
_entity_poly.pdbx_strand_id
1 'polypeptide(L)'
;MREAIDRVIETGELEKLPSVLQGAGMPDVYYAVKRIVRMSDHDEPLLHVAERFASCEEAEPRHVACGLIAEAYLQDPEKSVALLYRLVDDPDWTVRESAGDACGRALRNDFDGMSEVLREWRTDQSDSVRRAILIAVIKASQSRTPGWGEPLLKLIEPLLVDRAVVVRRNLGPFALGSAMLSHYPSITFEYLVNWSTNTDEQTLWNVAMAFSASAAPPLVKRALIVLRKLSLDERRYVWRAVAAAMWKLGRKKPEVVRPELARWLEDERRVHVAREALRFL
;
A
#
# COMPACT_ATOMS: atom_id res chain seq x y z
N MET A 1 26.06 -12.81 11.07
CA MET A 1 25.54 -11.61 10.38
C MET A 1 25.62 -10.38 11.30
N ARG A 2 24.85 -10.27 12.37
CA ARG A 2 24.77 -9.05 13.21
C ARG A 2 26.09 -8.61 13.83
N GLU A 3 26.90 -9.53 14.33
CA GLU A 3 28.26 -9.23 14.84
C GLU A 3 29.18 -8.62 13.77
N ALA A 4 29.05 -9.05 12.51
CA ALA A 4 29.80 -8.47 11.41
C ALA A 4 29.29 -7.06 11.05
N ILE A 5 27.95 -6.87 11.10
CA ILE A 5 27.31 -5.55 10.93
C ILE A 5 27.81 -4.60 12.03
N ASP A 6 27.76 -5.03 13.29
CA ASP A 6 28.23 -4.21 14.44
C ASP A 6 29.69 -3.79 14.28
N ARG A 7 30.56 -4.75 13.95
CA ARG A 7 32.00 -4.49 13.77
C ARG A 7 32.24 -3.41 12.69
N VAL A 8 31.61 -3.54 11.52
CA VAL A 8 31.77 -2.59 10.42
C VAL A 8 31.27 -1.18 10.82
N ILE A 9 30.14 -1.11 11.53
CA ILE A 9 29.58 0.16 11.96
C ILE A 9 30.44 0.81 13.07
N GLU A 10 30.90 0.01 14.05
CA GLU A 10 31.73 0.50 15.17
C GLU A 10 33.12 0.95 14.73
N THR A 11 33.67 0.34 13.66
CA THR A 11 34.96 0.79 13.09
C THR A 11 34.82 1.95 12.11
N GLY A 12 33.57 2.38 11.77
CA GLY A 12 33.33 3.44 10.79
C GLY A 12 33.54 3.03 9.33
N GLU A 13 33.78 1.74 9.06
CA GLU A 13 34.10 1.20 7.72
C GLU A 13 32.83 0.88 6.92
N LEU A 14 31.87 1.84 6.84
CA LEU A 14 30.55 1.64 6.23
C LEU A 14 30.60 1.20 4.75
N GLU A 15 31.71 1.45 4.06
CA GLU A 15 31.94 0.97 2.68
C GLU A 15 32.04 -0.56 2.59
N LYS A 16 32.32 -1.24 3.68
CA LYS A 16 32.37 -2.72 3.75
C LYS A 16 30.98 -3.34 4.01
N LEU A 17 30.01 -2.53 4.45
CA LEU A 17 28.69 -3.03 4.85
C LEU A 17 27.92 -3.71 3.69
N PRO A 18 27.98 -3.25 2.41
CA PRO A 18 27.37 -3.96 1.28
C PRO A 18 27.80 -5.43 1.19
N SER A 19 29.09 -5.70 1.31
CA SER A 19 29.61 -7.08 1.27
C SER A 19 29.14 -7.92 2.47
N VAL A 20 29.01 -7.31 3.65
CA VAL A 20 28.50 -7.98 4.85
C VAL A 20 27.01 -8.31 4.72
N LEU A 21 26.25 -7.46 4.03
CA LEU A 21 24.80 -7.63 3.85
C LEU A 21 24.42 -8.60 2.72
N GLN A 22 25.37 -9.06 1.94
CA GLN A 22 25.10 -9.97 0.82
C GLN A 22 24.33 -11.21 1.29
N GLY A 23 23.12 -11.42 0.75
CA GLY A 23 22.23 -12.51 1.16
C GLY A 23 21.55 -12.30 2.52
N ALA A 24 21.64 -11.11 3.11
CA ALA A 24 20.97 -10.80 4.37
C ALA A 24 19.44 -10.74 4.20
N GLY A 25 18.71 -11.28 5.18
CA GLY A 25 17.27 -11.11 5.21
C GLY A 25 16.85 -9.74 5.75
N MET A 26 15.60 -9.34 5.51
CA MET A 26 15.04 -8.06 5.98
C MET A 26 15.25 -7.78 7.48
N PRO A 27 15.22 -8.77 8.41
CA PRO A 27 15.52 -8.52 9.82
C PRO A 27 16.93 -7.99 10.07
N ASP A 28 17.92 -8.42 9.28
CA ASP A 28 19.31 -7.95 9.39
C ASP A 28 19.49 -6.60 8.71
N VAL A 29 18.79 -6.34 7.60
CA VAL A 29 18.70 -5.02 6.97
C VAL A 29 18.14 -3.97 7.96
N TYR A 30 17.01 -4.27 8.60
CA TYR A 30 16.44 -3.37 9.62
C TYR A 30 17.36 -3.19 10.83
N TYR A 31 18.10 -4.24 11.19
CA TYR A 31 19.10 -4.14 12.24
C TYR A 31 20.22 -3.18 11.86
N ALA A 32 20.75 -3.27 10.63
CA ALA A 32 21.78 -2.37 10.13
C ALA A 32 21.31 -0.91 10.13
N VAL A 33 20.09 -0.64 9.61
CA VAL A 33 19.50 0.72 9.65
C VAL A 33 19.49 1.26 11.07
N LYS A 34 18.95 0.50 12.04
CA LYS A 34 18.87 0.94 13.44
C LYS A 34 20.25 1.19 14.06
N ARG A 35 21.24 0.38 13.72
CA ARG A 35 22.62 0.54 14.22
C ARG A 35 23.26 1.80 13.65
N ILE A 36 23.15 2.03 12.34
CA ILE A 36 23.69 3.25 11.70
C ILE A 36 23.05 4.50 12.30
N VAL A 37 21.72 4.52 12.41
CA VAL A 37 20.98 5.67 12.97
C VAL A 37 21.40 5.96 14.42
N ARG A 38 21.61 4.93 15.24
CA ARG A 38 22.05 5.10 16.64
C ARG A 38 23.49 5.59 16.78
N MET A 39 24.32 5.31 15.81
CA MET A 39 25.73 5.73 15.78
C MET A 39 25.91 7.07 15.05
N SER A 40 24.81 7.73 14.62
CA SER A 40 24.84 8.94 13.79
C SER A 40 25.24 10.23 14.50
N ASP A 41 25.90 10.15 15.66
CA ASP A 41 26.81 11.22 16.14
C ASP A 41 28.08 11.34 15.28
N HIS A 42 28.08 10.67 14.09
CA HIS A 42 29.20 10.57 13.18
C HIS A 42 29.35 11.81 12.29
N ASP A 43 30.58 12.04 11.86
CA ASP A 43 30.98 13.09 10.92
C ASP A 43 30.28 13.05 9.56
N GLU A 44 29.62 11.94 9.20
CA GLU A 44 28.92 11.77 7.91
C GLU A 44 27.39 11.82 8.06
N PRO A 45 26.70 12.73 7.33
CA PRO A 45 25.25 12.80 7.31
C PRO A 45 24.60 11.51 6.79
N LEU A 46 23.51 11.05 7.42
CA LEU A 46 22.79 9.82 7.04
C LEU A 46 22.39 9.77 5.56
N LEU A 47 22.04 10.92 4.96
CA LEU A 47 21.70 10.99 3.54
C LEU A 47 22.89 10.74 2.60
N HIS A 48 24.12 11.03 3.01
CA HIS A 48 25.31 10.67 2.21
C HIS A 48 25.53 9.17 2.21
N VAL A 49 25.38 8.53 3.37
CA VAL A 49 25.43 7.05 3.47
C VAL A 49 24.33 6.42 2.62
N ALA A 50 23.10 6.96 2.71
CA ALA A 50 21.96 6.49 1.96
C ALA A 50 22.17 6.61 0.44
N GLU A 51 22.76 7.71 -0.04
CA GLU A 51 23.04 7.94 -1.46
C GLU A 51 24.05 6.91 -2.01
N ARG A 52 25.13 6.63 -1.25
CA ARG A 52 26.09 5.58 -1.62
C ARG A 52 25.39 4.22 -1.71
N PHE A 53 24.60 3.86 -0.70
CA PHE A 53 23.93 2.56 -0.65
C PHE A 53 22.81 2.43 -1.70
N ALA A 54 22.13 3.53 -2.04
CA ALA A 54 21.15 3.55 -3.14
C ALA A 54 21.77 3.30 -4.53
N SER A 55 23.09 3.43 -4.65
CA SER A 55 23.83 3.21 -5.90
C SER A 55 24.53 1.86 -5.98
N CYS A 56 24.40 0.99 -4.96
CA CYS A 56 24.96 -0.35 -4.98
C CYS A 56 24.21 -1.27 -5.95
N GLU A 57 24.92 -2.26 -6.51
CA GLU A 57 24.34 -3.26 -7.41
C GLU A 57 23.43 -4.22 -6.66
N GLU A 58 23.78 -4.61 -5.44
CA GLU A 58 23.02 -5.52 -4.59
C GLU A 58 21.78 -4.82 -4.01
N ALA A 59 20.72 -5.60 -3.79
CA ALA A 59 19.45 -5.07 -3.28
C ALA A 59 19.51 -4.71 -1.78
N GLU A 60 20.28 -5.45 -0.98
CA GLU A 60 20.31 -5.30 0.46
C GLU A 60 20.81 -3.91 0.91
N PRO A 61 21.91 -3.34 0.36
CA PRO A 61 22.30 -1.96 0.64
C PRO A 61 21.25 -0.95 0.22
N ARG A 62 20.56 -1.15 -0.94
CA ARG A 62 19.49 -0.27 -1.39
C ARG A 62 18.29 -0.30 -0.44
N HIS A 63 18.00 -1.44 0.20
CA HIS A 63 17.03 -1.52 1.30
C HIS A 63 17.46 -0.69 2.52
N VAL A 64 18.75 -0.77 2.90
CA VAL A 64 19.29 0.07 3.98
C VAL A 64 19.12 1.55 3.63
N ALA A 65 19.44 1.94 2.38
CA ALA A 65 19.25 3.31 1.90
C ALA A 65 17.80 3.80 2.12
N CYS A 66 16.79 3.01 1.74
CA CYS A 66 15.39 3.36 1.99
C CYS A 66 15.11 3.65 3.47
N GLY A 67 15.67 2.82 4.36
CA GLY A 67 15.53 3.01 5.80
C GLY A 67 16.17 4.29 6.31
N LEU A 68 17.41 4.58 5.87
CA LEU A 68 18.15 5.79 6.25
C LEU A 68 17.49 7.07 5.73
N ILE A 69 17.00 7.07 4.49
CA ILE A 69 16.27 8.20 3.90
C ILE A 69 15.04 8.53 4.75
N ALA A 70 14.28 7.51 5.17
CA ALA A 70 13.08 7.73 5.98
C ALA A 70 13.40 8.34 7.37
N GLU A 71 14.55 8.01 7.96
CA GLU A 71 14.99 8.59 9.23
C GLU A 71 15.54 10.02 9.06
N ALA A 72 16.21 10.29 7.94
CA ALA A 72 16.84 11.57 7.66
C ALA A 72 15.95 12.56 6.88
N TYR A 73 14.73 12.17 6.53
CA TYR A 73 13.84 12.93 5.64
C TYR A 73 13.73 14.41 6.01
N LEU A 74 13.52 14.72 7.30
CA LEU A 74 13.35 16.10 7.77
C LEU A 74 14.64 16.95 7.74
N GLN A 75 15.83 16.32 7.57
CA GLN A 75 17.10 17.04 7.46
C GLN A 75 17.26 17.69 6.08
N ASP A 76 16.85 16.96 5.03
CA ASP A 76 16.86 17.43 3.63
C ASP A 76 15.73 16.72 2.87
N PRO A 77 14.50 17.25 2.88
CA PRO A 77 13.36 16.65 2.19
C PRO A 77 13.55 16.56 0.68
N GLU A 78 14.18 17.56 0.05
CA GLU A 78 14.38 17.60 -1.40
C GLU A 78 15.30 16.45 -1.86
N LYS A 79 16.45 16.31 -1.23
CA LYS A 79 17.39 15.22 -1.52
C LYS A 79 16.76 13.86 -1.21
N SER A 80 16.02 13.75 -0.11
CA SER A 80 15.31 12.52 0.28
C SER A 80 14.29 12.10 -0.78
N VAL A 81 13.48 13.04 -1.28
CA VAL A 81 12.50 12.80 -2.34
C VAL A 81 13.18 12.36 -3.63
N ALA A 82 14.28 13.01 -4.03
CA ALA A 82 15.02 12.63 -5.24
C ALA A 82 15.56 11.20 -5.16
N LEU A 83 16.07 10.78 -4.00
CA LEU A 83 16.53 9.41 -3.77
C LEU A 83 15.37 8.41 -3.76
N LEU A 84 14.27 8.73 -3.07
CA LEU A 84 13.08 7.88 -3.04
C LEU A 84 12.47 7.70 -4.42
N TYR A 85 12.41 8.75 -5.24
CA TYR A 85 11.89 8.69 -6.61
C TYR A 85 12.64 7.65 -7.45
N ARG A 86 13.96 7.54 -7.33
CA ARG A 86 14.76 6.50 -7.99
C ARG A 86 14.46 5.12 -7.45
N LEU A 87 14.35 4.98 -6.12
CA LEU A 87 14.19 3.69 -5.45
C LEU A 87 12.76 3.11 -5.56
N VAL A 88 11.73 3.94 -5.73
CA VAL A 88 10.36 3.44 -5.98
C VAL A 88 10.21 2.84 -7.39
N ASP A 89 11.15 3.10 -8.27
CA ASP A 89 11.22 2.52 -9.63
C ASP A 89 12.44 1.57 -9.81
N ASP A 90 12.98 1.09 -8.70
CA ASP A 90 14.11 0.14 -8.67
C ASP A 90 13.79 -1.13 -9.47
N PRO A 91 14.77 -1.75 -10.17
CA PRO A 91 14.56 -3.02 -10.86
C PRO A 91 14.12 -4.14 -9.90
N ASP A 92 14.60 -4.15 -8.65
CA ASP A 92 14.18 -5.11 -7.65
C ASP A 92 12.86 -4.71 -7.00
N TRP A 93 11.86 -5.60 -7.10
CA TRP A 93 10.52 -5.33 -6.55
C TRP A 93 10.51 -5.17 -5.01
N THR A 94 11.45 -5.83 -4.31
CA THR A 94 11.54 -5.74 -2.85
C THR A 94 12.10 -4.39 -2.39
N VAL A 95 13.01 -3.81 -3.17
CA VAL A 95 13.50 -2.44 -2.97
C VAL A 95 12.37 -1.44 -3.21
N ARG A 96 11.56 -1.61 -4.28
CA ARG A 96 10.38 -0.76 -4.51
C ARG A 96 9.40 -0.78 -3.34
N GLU A 97 9.21 -1.96 -2.69
CA GLU A 97 8.39 -2.06 -1.47
C GLU A 97 8.99 -1.25 -0.32
N SER A 98 10.29 -1.38 -0.07
CA SER A 98 10.98 -0.65 1.00
C SER A 98 10.97 0.86 0.74
N ALA A 99 11.12 1.28 -0.50
CA ALA A 99 11.04 2.69 -0.88
C ALA A 99 9.63 3.27 -0.68
N GLY A 100 8.58 2.52 -1.05
CA GLY A 100 7.20 2.90 -0.77
C GLY A 100 6.90 2.98 0.74
N ASP A 101 7.44 2.05 1.56
CA ASP A 101 7.37 2.12 3.02
C ASP A 101 8.06 3.37 3.56
N ALA A 102 9.24 3.71 3.02
CA ALA A 102 9.98 4.92 3.36
C ALA A 102 9.20 6.19 3.00
N CYS A 103 8.54 6.24 1.83
CA CYS A 103 7.62 7.32 1.48
C CYS A 103 6.49 7.47 2.51
N GLY A 104 5.92 6.36 2.98
CA GLY A 104 4.88 6.39 4.00
C GLY A 104 5.36 6.84 5.37
N ARG A 105 6.63 6.60 5.71
CA ARG A 105 7.27 7.13 6.92
C ARG A 105 7.53 8.62 6.77
N ALA A 106 8.02 9.08 5.62
CA ALA A 106 8.18 10.48 5.29
C ALA A 106 6.83 11.23 5.38
N LEU A 107 5.76 10.65 4.83
CA LEU A 107 4.40 11.19 4.90
C LEU A 107 3.89 11.34 6.35
N ARG A 108 4.32 10.47 7.28
CA ARG A 108 3.98 10.63 8.70
C ARG A 108 4.78 11.71 9.40
N ASN A 109 6.00 11.97 8.95
CA ASN A 109 6.89 12.97 9.55
C ASN A 109 6.57 14.38 9.04
N ASP A 110 6.21 14.49 7.75
CA ASP A 110 5.80 15.72 7.07
C ASP A 110 4.63 15.43 6.15
N PHE A 111 3.42 15.54 6.71
CA PHE A 111 2.21 15.18 5.98
C PHE A 111 1.97 16.11 4.78
N ASP A 112 2.14 17.40 4.96
CA ASP A 112 1.83 18.39 3.93
C ASP A 112 2.86 18.34 2.80
N GLY A 113 4.17 18.42 3.13
CA GLY A 113 5.23 18.41 2.11
C GLY A 113 5.24 17.11 1.32
N MET A 114 5.21 15.96 1.99
CA MET A 114 5.21 14.68 1.27
C MET A 114 3.90 14.42 0.50
N SER A 115 2.75 14.96 0.96
CA SER A 115 1.49 14.86 0.21
C SER A 115 1.56 15.60 -1.13
N GLU A 116 2.22 16.76 -1.19
CA GLU A 116 2.41 17.49 -2.46
C GLU A 116 3.24 16.64 -3.44
N VAL A 117 4.34 16.08 -3.00
CA VAL A 117 5.17 15.17 -3.80
C VAL A 117 4.35 14.00 -4.34
N LEU A 118 3.59 13.33 -3.47
CA LEU A 118 2.76 12.20 -3.89
C LEU A 118 1.62 12.61 -4.84
N ARG A 119 1.12 13.85 -4.77
CA ARG A 119 0.16 14.38 -5.75
C ARG A 119 0.77 14.53 -7.13
N GLU A 120 2.01 14.98 -7.23
CA GLU A 120 2.74 15.07 -8.49
C GLU A 120 2.97 13.67 -9.10
N TRP A 121 3.33 12.70 -8.29
CA TRP A 121 3.59 11.33 -8.74
C TRP A 121 2.35 10.60 -9.30
N ARG A 122 1.13 11.08 -9.08
CA ARG A 122 -0.11 10.45 -9.57
C ARG A 122 -0.18 10.32 -11.10
N THR A 123 0.48 11.21 -11.81
CA THR A 123 0.51 11.25 -13.28
C THR A 123 1.83 10.78 -13.88
N ASP A 124 2.69 10.20 -13.06
CA ASP A 124 3.99 9.71 -13.51
C ASP A 124 3.84 8.61 -14.57
N GLN A 125 4.79 8.54 -15.50
CA GLN A 125 4.82 7.51 -16.56
C GLN A 125 5.04 6.11 -15.95
N SER A 126 5.88 5.99 -14.92
CA SER A 126 6.14 4.73 -14.23
C SER A 126 4.94 4.31 -13.38
N ASP A 127 4.43 3.12 -13.61
CA ASP A 127 3.40 2.50 -12.78
C ASP A 127 3.92 2.11 -11.39
N SER A 128 5.24 1.92 -11.24
CA SER A 128 5.89 1.69 -9.95
C SER A 128 5.86 2.95 -9.07
N VAL A 129 6.12 4.13 -9.66
CA VAL A 129 6.03 5.43 -8.97
C VAL A 129 4.58 5.67 -8.52
N ARG A 130 3.59 5.47 -9.42
CA ARG A 130 2.18 5.60 -9.04
C ARG A 130 1.76 4.59 -7.98
N ARG A 131 2.29 3.37 -8.01
CA ARG A 131 2.06 2.34 -7.00
C ARG A 131 2.64 2.74 -5.64
N ALA A 132 3.79 3.41 -5.60
CA ALA A 132 4.42 3.84 -4.35
C ALA A 132 3.50 4.73 -3.50
N ILE A 133 2.61 5.52 -4.13
CA ILE A 133 1.58 6.32 -3.45
C ILE A 133 0.68 5.41 -2.59
N LEU A 134 0.28 4.26 -3.15
CA LEU A 134 -0.59 3.32 -2.43
C LEU A 134 0.13 2.72 -1.21
N ILE A 135 1.41 2.35 -1.36
CA ILE A 135 2.21 1.81 -0.25
C ILE A 135 2.43 2.88 0.81
N ALA A 136 2.71 4.12 0.39
CA ALA A 136 2.85 5.24 1.31
C ALA A 136 1.57 5.49 2.12
N VAL A 137 0.40 5.47 1.47
CA VAL A 137 -0.91 5.61 2.14
C VAL A 137 -1.17 4.43 3.09
N ILE A 138 -0.90 3.19 2.67
CA ILE A 138 -1.03 2.01 3.53
C ILE A 138 -0.18 2.18 4.80
N LYS A 139 1.06 2.61 4.65
CA LYS A 139 1.98 2.80 5.77
C LYS A 139 1.58 3.97 6.67
N ALA A 140 1.26 5.12 6.08
CA ALA A 140 0.86 6.30 6.83
C ALA A 140 -0.43 6.08 7.61
N SER A 141 -1.41 5.38 7.04
CA SER A 141 -2.69 5.09 7.68
C SER A 141 -2.57 4.30 9.00
N GLN A 142 -1.47 3.56 9.19
CA GLN A 142 -1.21 2.79 10.41
C GLN A 142 -1.09 3.67 11.66
N SER A 143 -0.74 4.96 11.51
CA SER A 143 -0.70 5.91 12.62
C SER A 143 -2.08 6.19 13.21
N ARG A 144 -3.15 6.00 12.43
CA ARG A 144 -4.54 6.33 12.79
C ARG A 144 -4.70 7.77 13.26
N THR A 145 -3.89 8.67 12.74
CA THR A 145 -3.92 10.07 13.12
C THR A 145 -5.29 10.67 12.80
N PRO A 146 -5.99 11.29 13.76
CA PRO A 146 -7.28 11.91 13.52
C PRO A 146 -7.19 12.94 12.39
N GLY A 147 -8.21 12.96 11.52
CA GLY A 147 -8.26 13.90 10.38
C GLY A 147 -7.52 13.44 9.11
N TRP A 148 -6.66 12.42 9.17
CA TRP A 148 -5.90 11.97 8.01
C TRP A 148 -6.71 11.08 7.05
N GLY A 149 -7.82 10.51 7.48
CA GLY A 149 -8.59 9.57 6.67
C GLY A 149 -9.00 10.14 5.31
N GLU A 150 -9.60 11.34 5.29
CA GLU A 150 -10.03 11.99 4.06
C GLU A 150 -8.86 12.45 3.17
N PRO A 151 -7.82 13.16 3.68
CA PRO A 151 -6.66 13.51 2.88
C PRO A 151 -5.96 12.30 2.23
N LEU A 152 -5.81 11.18 2.96
CA LEU A 152 -5.23 9.96 2.42
C LEU A 152 -6.09 9.34 1.30
N LEU A 153 -7.43 9.35 1.44
CA LEU A 153 -8.34 8.91 0.38
C LEU A 153 -8.22 9.81 -0.86
N LYS A 154 -8.14 11.12 -0.68
CA LYS A 154 -7.94 12.09 -1.79
C LYS A 154 -6.62 11.91 -2.53
N LEU A 155 -5.56 11.40 -1.87
CA LEU A 155 -4.30 11.07 -2.55
C LEU A 155 -4.47 9.92 -3.55
N ILE A 156 -5.25 8.90 -3.20
CA ILE A 156 -5.40 7.69 -4.02
C ILE A 156 -6.63 7.70 -4.92
N GLU A 157 -7.58 8.62 -4.74
CA GLU A 157 -8.81 8.72 -5.53
C GLU A 157 -8.56 8.80 -7.04
N PRO A 158 -7.61 9.64 -7.56
CA PRO A 158 -7.33 9.70 -9.00
C PRO A 158 -6.78 8.40 -9.59
N LEU A 159 -6.22 7.51 -8.75
CA LEU A 159 -5.68 6.22 -9.17
C LEU A 159 -6.78 5.14 -9.30
N LEU A 160 -8.03 5.44 -8.93
CA LEU A 160 -9.16 4.49 -9.07
C LEU A 160 -9.37 4.01 -10.48
N VAL A 161 -9.05 4.84 -11.47
CA VAL A 161 -9.17 4.54 -12.92
C VAL A 161 -7.88 3.97 -13.52
N ASP A 162 -6.80 3.85 -12.74
CA ASP A 162 -5.51 3.35 -13.22
C ASP A 162 -5.62 1.87 -13.61
N ARG A 163 -5.20 1.55 -14.85
CA ARG A 163 -5.30 0.20 -15.42
C ARG A 163 -4.01 -0.61 -15.28
N ALA A 164 -2.92 0.00 -14.81
CA ALA A 164 -1.67 -0.69 -14.55
C ALA A 164 -1.88 -1.82 -13.52
N VAL A 165 -1.38 -3.01 -13.84
CA VAL A 165 -1.64 -4.22 -13.02
C VAL A 165 -1.15 -4.04 -11.59
N VAL A 166 0.02 -3.42 -11.41
CA VAL A 166 0.64 -3.22 -10.09
C VAL A 166 -0.12 -2.19 -9.26
N VAL A 167 -0.72 -1.17 -9.86
CA VAL A 167 -1.54 -0.17 -9.17
C VAL A 167 -2.88 -0.79 -8.76
N ARG A 168 -3.66 -1.31 -9.70
CA ARG A 168 -5.00 -1.85 -9.44
C ARG A 168 -5.02 -3.00 -8.42
N ARG A 169 -3.99 -3.89 -8.46
CA ARG A 169 -3.90 -5.00 -7.49
C ARG A 169 -3.67 -4.52 -6.06
N ASN A 170 -3.03 -3.37 -5.89
CA ASN A 170 -2.75 -2.80 -4.58
C ASN A 170 -3.85 -1.85 -4.08
N LEU A 171 -4.61 -1.21 -4.96
CA LEU A 171 -5.58 -0.18 -4.58
C LEU A 171 -6.80 -0.76 -3.86
N GLY A 172 -7.65 -1.55 -4.55
CA GLY A 172 -8.91 -2.04 -4.00
C GLY A 172 -8.72 -2.89 -2.74
N PRO A 173 -8.06 -4.06 -2.83
CA PRO A 173 -7.98 -5.00 -1.70
C PRO A 173 -7.03 -4.55 -0.58
N PHE A 174 -5.95 -3.82 -0.89
CA PHE A 174 -4.94 -3.47 0.13
C PHE A 174 -5.08 -2.03 0.63
N ALA A 175 -4.95 -1.01 -0.23
CA ALA A 175 -5.01 0.37 0.22
C ALA A 175 -6.41 0.71 0.77
N LEU A 176 -7.47 0.48 -0.01
CA LEU A 176 -8.84 0.75 0.45
C LEU A 176 -9.31 -0.28 1.48
N GLY A 177 -9.16 -1.59 1.17
CA GLY A 177 -9.74 -2.65 1.97
C GLY A 177 -8.96 -2.94 3.24
N SER A 178 -7.67 -3.30 3.14
CA SER A 178 -6.89 -3.73 4.31
C SER A 178 -6.40 -2.56 5.15
N ALA A 179 -6.10 -1.40 4.55
CA ALA A 179 -5.58 -0.25 5.28
C ALA A 179 -6.69 0.74 5.65
N MET A 180 -7.30 1.40 4.67
CA MET A 180 -8.24 2.50 4.96
C MET A 180 -9.49 2.04 5.70
N LEU A 181 -10.13 0.91 5.32
CA LEU A 181 -11.27 0.37 6.07
C LEU A 181 -10.90 -0.09 7.48
N SER A 182 -9.63 -0.50 7.74
CA SER A 182 -9.18 -0.89 9.08
C SER A 182 -8.94 0.33 9.99
N HIS A 183 -8.36 1.38 9.44
CA HIS A 183 -7.85 2.49 10.23
C HIS A 183 -8.82 3.68 10.28
N TYR A 184 -9.60 3.89 9.19
CA TYR A 184 -10.56 4.98 9.03
C TYR A 184 -11.90 4.48 8.46
N PRO A 185 -12.61 3.54 9.15
CA PRO A 185 -13.73 2.79 8.58
C PRO A 185 -14.91 3.67 8.14
N SER A 186 -15.26 4.71 8.90
CA SER A 186 -16.43 5.54 8.62
C SER A 186 -16.26 6.36 7.34
N ILE A 187 -15.20 7.15 7.27
CA ILE A 187 -14.95 8.01 6.10
C ILE A 187 -14.65 7.16 4.86
N THR A 188 -13.92 6.05 5.01
CA THR A 188 -13.65 5.16 3.88
C THR A 188 -14.94 4.55 3.32
N PHE A 189 -15.87 4.17 4.20
CA PHE A 189 -17.16 3.64 3.75
C PHE A 189 -17.98 4.71 3.00
N GLU A 190 -17.99 5.95 3.45
CA GLU A 190 -18.67 7.07 2.76
C GLU A 190 -18.10 7.26 1.34
N TYR A 191 -16.78 7.24 1.20
CA TYR A 191 -16.11 7.32 -0.10
C TYR A 191 -16.46 6.13 -1.00
N LEU A 192 -16.46 4.89 -0.47
CA LEU A 192 -16.85 3.70 -1.23
C LEU A 192 -18.29 3.76 -1.71
N VAL A 193 -19.22 4.28 -0.90
CA VAL A 193 -20.60 4.52 -1.31
C VAL A 193 -20.67 5.53 -2.45
N ASN A 194 -19.97 6.65 -2.33
CA ASN A 194 -19.92 7.67 -3.36
C ASN A 194 -19.31 7.10 -4.66
N TRP A 195 -18.14 6.48 -4.60
CA TRP A 195 -17.48 5.89 -5.77
C TRP A 195 -18.28 4.74 -6.42
N SER A 196 -19.16 4.07 -5.67
CA SER A 196 -20.07 3.04 -6.22
C SER A 196 -21.08 3.59 -7.22
N THR A 197 -21.22 4.91 -7.36
CA THR A 197 -22.06 5.57 -8.35
C THR A 197 -21.33 5.90 -9.64
N ASN A 198 -20.02 5.66 -9.70
CA ASN A 198 -19.20 5.92 -10.86
C ASN A 198 -19.58 5.00 -12.03
N THR A 199 -19.21 5.38 -13.26
CA THR A 199 -19.43 4.60 -14.47
C THR A 199 -18.18 3.86 -14.95
N ASP A 200 -16.98 4.24 -14.45
CA ASP A 200 -15.72 3.56 -14.80
C ASP A 200 -15.63 2.18 -14.15
N GLU A 201 -15.37 1.15 -14.97
CA GLU A 201 -15.36 -0.24 -14.51
C GLU A 201 -14.20 -0.54 -13.54
N GLN A 202 -13.05 0.14 -13.69
CA GLN A 202 -11.92 -0.09 -12.79
C GLN A 202 -12.21 0.50 -11.41
N THR A 203 -12.85 1.66 -11.35
CA THR A 203 -13.34 2.26 -10.10
C THR A 203 -14.29 1.31 -9.39
N LEU A 204 -15.31 0.79 -10.10
CA LEU A 204 -16.28 -0.14 -9.51
C LEU A 204 -15.65 -1.46 -9.05
N TRP A 205 -14.67 -1.95 -9.81
CA TRP A 205 -13.88 -3.11 -9.41
C TRP A 205 -13.12 -2.84 -8.10
N ASN A 206 -12.44 -1.69 -7.98
CA ASN A 206 -11.70 -1.30 -6.78
C ASN A 206 -12.63 -1.20 -5.56
N VAL A 207 -13.82 -0.61 -5.74
CA VAL A 207 -14.84 -0.51 -4.69
C VAL A 207 -15.30 -1.89 -4.22
N ALA A 208 -15.63 -2.79 -5.14
CA ALA A 208 -16.03 -4.15 -4.79
C ALA A 208 -14.91 -4.90 -4.07
N MET A 209 -13.68 -4.79 -4.57
CA MET A 209 -12.52 -5.49 -4.02
C MET A 209 -12.08 -4.96 -2.64
N ALA A 210 -12.41 -3.73 -2.29
CA ALA A 210 -12.20 -3.23 -0.92
C ALA A 210 -12.91 -4.10 0.12
N PHE A 211 -14.10 -4.61 -0.20
CA PHE A 211 -14.85 -5.50 0.70
C PHE A 211 -14.36 -6.97 0.68
N SER A 212 -13.38 -7.29 -0.15
CA SER A 212 -12.72 -8.60 -0.11
C SER A 212 -11.63 -8.70 0.97
N ALA A 213 -11.29 -7.61 1.63
CA ALA A 213 -10.23 -7.54 2.64
C ALA A 213 -10.69 -8.10 4.00
N SER A 214 -9.71 -8.43 4.85
CA SER A 214 -9.95 -8.95 6.20
C SER A 214 -10.62 -7.96 7.15
N ALA A 215 -10.58 -6.68 6.86
CA ALA A 215 -11.25 -5.64 7.63
C ALA A 215 -12.76 -5.49 7.34
N ALA A 216 -13.25 -6.06 6.22
CA ALA A 216 -14.64 -5.90 5.79
C ALA A 216 -15.69 -6.70 6.59
N PRO A 217 -15.42 -7.91 7.15
CA PRO A 217 -16.44 -8.70 7.85
C PRO A 217 -17.18 -7.99 8.98
N PRO A 218 -16.57 -7.14 9.83
CA PRO A 218 -17.31 -6.36 10.83
C PRO A 218 -18.32 -5.39 10.19
N LEU A 219 -18.09 -4.98 8.93
CA LEU A 219 -18.89 -4.03 8.18
C LEU A 219 -19.84 -4.73 7.17
N VAL A 220 -20.06 -6.04 7.29
CA VAL A 220 -20.77 -6.86 6.28
C VAL A 220 -22.14 -6.27 5.88
N LYS A 221 -22.94 -5.79 6.83
CA LYS A 221 -24.25 -5.20 6.53
C LYS A 221 -24.12 -3.92 5.67
N ARG A 222 -23.11 -3.10 5.96
CA ARG A 222 -22.78 -1.91 5.16
C ARG A 222 -22.22 -2.29 3.80
N ALA A 223 -21.31 -3.29 3.74
CA ALA A 223 -20.77 -3.80 2.49
C ALA A 223 -21.88 -4.28 1.54
N LEU A 224 -22.92 -4.96 2.05
CA LEU A 224 -24.04 -5.43 1.25
C LEU A 224 -24.83 -4.29 0.58
N ILE A 225 -24.87 -3.08 1.17
CA ILE A 225 -25.51 -1.93 0.52
C ILE A 225 -24.83 -1.63 -0.82
N VAL A 226 -23.52 -1.58 -0.81
CA VAL A 226 -22.70 -1.30 -2.01
C VAL A 226 -22.70 -2.49 -2.97
N LEU A 227 -22.45 -3.70 -2.44
CA LEU A 227 -22.34 -4.90 -3.28
C LEU A 227 -23.66 -5.27 -3.98
N ARG A 228 -24.84 -5.01 -3.36
CA ARG A 228 -26.15 -5.15 -4.01
C ARG A 228 -26.28 -4.25 -5.23
N LYS A 229 -25.79 -3.03 -5.16
CA LYS A 229 -25.81 -2.10 -6.28
C LYS A 229 -24.89 -2.57 -7.39
N LEU A 230 -23.65 -2.91 -7.05
CA LEU A 230 -22.63 -3.33 -8.01
C LEU A 230 -22.94 -4.72 -8.63
N SER A 231 -23.73 -5.56 -7.97
CA SER A 231 -24.14 -6.88 -8.51
C SER A 231 -25.05 -6.78 -9.73
N LEU A 232 -25.60 -5.60 -10.02
CA LEU A 232 -26.43 -5.32 -11.19
C LEU A 232 -25.61 -4.84 -12.40
N ASP A 233 -24.30 -4.65 -12.24
CA ASP A 233 -23.43 -4.27 -13.34
C ASP A 233 -23.23 -5.46 -14.29
N GLU A 234 -23.48 -5.25 -15.57
CA GLU A 234 -23.42 -6.31 -16.59
C GLU A 234 -21.97 -6.67 -16.97
N ARG A 235 -21.02 -5.79 -16.69
CA ARG A 235 -19.62 -6.01 -17.04
C ARG A 235 -19.01 -7.11 -16.18
N ARG A 236 -18.52 -8.15 -16.85
CA ARG A 236 -17.93 -9.34 -16.20
C ARG A 236 -16.83 -8.99 -15.21
N TYR A 237 -16.05 -7.95 -15.51
CA TYR A 237 -14.97 -7.47 -14.66
C TYR A 237 -15.48 -6.99 -13.29
N VAL A 238 -16.59 -6.27 -13.27
CA VAL A 238 -17.18 -5.71 -12.06
C VAL A 238 -17.89 -6.80 -11.24
N TRP A 239 -18.84 -7.55 -11.88
CA TRP A 239 -19.62 -8.51 -11.11
C TRP A 239 -18.78 -9.67 -10.56
N ARG A 240 -17.66 -10.06 -11.21
CA ARG A 240 -16.72 -11.04 -10.63
C ARG A 240 -16.01 -10.50 -9.38
N ALA A 241 -15.70 -9.22 -9.32
CA ALA A 241 -15.17 -8.59 -8.11
C ALA A 241 -16.20 -8.63 -6.97
N VAL A 242 -17.48 -8.38 -7.29
CA VAL A 242 -18.59 -8.54 -6.33
C VAL A 242 -18.67 -9.98 -5.83
N ALA A 243 -18.64 -10.96 -6.72
CA ALA A 243 -18.68 -12.39 -6.35
C ALA A 243 -17.50 -12.77 -5.44
N ALA A 244 -16.29 -12.26 -5.73
CA ALA A 244 -15.10 -12.48 -4.92
C ALA A 244 -15.24 -11.84 -3.51
N ALA A 245 -15.79 -10.63 -3.41
CA ALA A 245 -16.07 -9.98 -2.14
C ALA A 245 -17.13 -10.75 -1.33
N MET A 246 -18.25 -11.16 -1.97
CA MET A 246 -19.29 -11.97 -1.35
C MET A 246 -18.77 -13.30 -0.82
N TRP A 247 -17.95 -14.00 -1.63
CA TRP A 247 -17.30 -15.23 -1.17
C TRP A 247 -16.45 -14.99 0.09
N LYS A 248 -15.54 -14.00 0.08
CA LYS A 248 -14.66 -13.75 1.23
C LYS A 248 -15.43 -13.32 2.48
N LEU A 249 -16.46 -12.49 2.32
CA LEU A 249 -17.37 -12.12 3.39
C LEU A 249 -18.15 -13.34 3.91
N GLY A 250 -18.65 -14.19 3.00
CA GLY A 250 -19.43 -15.38 3.34
C GLY A 250 -18.64 -16.43 4.12
N ARG A 251 -17.35 -16.55 3.90
CA ARG A 251 -16.47 -17.40 4.72
C ARG A 251 -16.34 -16.92 6.18
N LYS A 252 -16.53 -15.64 6.44
CA LYS A 252 -16.39 -15.03 7.77
C LYS A 252 -17.73 -14.70 8.43
N LYS A 253 -18.77 -14.48 7.61
CA LYS A 253 -20.11 -14.08 8.03
C LYS A 253 -21.19 -14.85 7.25
N PRO A 254 -21.17 -16.20 7.31
CA PRO A 254 -22.09 -17.04 6.52
C PRO A 254 -23.54 -16.77 6.88
N GLU A 255 -23.84 -16.47 8.14
CA GLU A 255 -25.19 -16.17 8.65
C GLU A 255 -25.84 -14.93 8.00
N VAL A 256 -25.01 -14.02 7.46
CA VAL A 256 -25.50 -12.81 6.79
C VAL A 256 -25.46 -12.97 5.27
N VAL A 257 -24.39 -13.58 4.73
CA VAL A 257 -24.12 -13.61 3.30
C VAL A 257 -24.89 -14.73 2.57
N ARG A 258 -25.02 -15.92 3.18
CA ARG A 258 -25.73 -17.04 2.55
C ARG A 258 -27.21 -16.73 2.25
N PRO A 259 -27.99 -16.15 3.18
CA PRO A 259 -29.36 -15.74 2.88
C PRO A 259 -29.46 -14.68 1.76
N GLU A 260 -28.45 -13.80 1.66
CA GLU A 260 -28.40 -12.81 0.58
C GLU A 260 -28.12 -13.48 -0.78
N LEU A 261 -27.15 -14.39 -0.84
CA LEU A 261 -26.86 -15.15 -2.06
C LEU A 261 -28.02 -16.03 -2.48
N ALA A 262 -28.78 -16.63 -1.53
CA ALA A 262 -29.98 -17.40 -1.84
C ALA A 262 -31.03 -16.53 -2.56
N ARG A 263 -31.27 -15.31 -2.08
CA ARG A 263 -32.15 -14.35 -2.78
C ARG A 263 -31.63 -13.98 -4.18
N TRP A 264 -30.31 -13.85 -4.34
CA TRP A 264 -29.72 -13.54 -5.65
C TRP A 264 -29.79 -14.71 -6.64
N LEU A 265 -29.91 -15.96 -6.17
CA LEU A 265 -30.13 -17.11 -7.04
C LEU A 265 -31.52 -17.08 -7.73
N GLU A 266 -32.50 -16.43 -7.10
CA GLU A 266 -33.86 -16.26 -7.61
C GLU A 266 -34.03 -14.99 -8.49
N ASP A 267 -33.01 -14.12 -8.50
CA ASP A 267 -32.99 -12.88 -9.29
C ASP A 267 -32.21 -13.11 -10.59
N GLU A 268 -32.88 -13.08 -11.73
CA GLU A 268 -32.28 -13.30 -13.06
C GLU A 268 -31.09 -12.40 -13.34
N ARG A 269 -31.10 -11.17 -12.79
CA ARG A 269 -30.02 -10.19 -12.97
C ARG A 269 -28.79 -10.48 -12.13
N ARG A 270 -28.91 -11.25 -11.03
CA ARG A 270 -27.85 -11.51 -10.05
C ARG A 270 -27.44 -12.98 -9.96
N VAL A 271 -28.21 -13.88 -10.58
CA VAL A 271 -27.99 -15.33 -10.45
C VAL A 271 -26.57 -15.76 -10.81
N HIS A 272 -25.97 -15.13 -11.79
CA HIS A 272 -24.60 -15.43 -12.22
C HIS A 272 -23.57 -15.02 -11.15
N VAL A 273 -23.79 -13.89 -10.46
CA VAL A 273 -22.94 -13.42 -9.34
C VAL A 273 -23.04 -14.38 -8.16
N ALA A 274 -24.28 -14.79 -7.82
CA ALA A 274 -24.52 -15.73 -6.72
C ALA A 274 -23.87 -17.09 -6.97
N ARG A 275 -24.03 -17.64 -8.18
CA ARG A 275 -23.41 -18.92 -8.58
C ARG A 275 -21.89 -18.86 -8.48
N GLU A 276 -21.27 -17.79 -8.96
CA GLU A 276 -19.81 -17.63 -8.88
C GLU A 276 -19.33 -17.49 -7.42
N ALA A 277 -20.04 -16.73 -6.59
CA ALA A 277 -19.67 -16.57 -5.17
C ALA A 277 -19.82 -17.90 -4.38
N LEU A 278 -20.90 -18.67 -4.65
CA LEU A 278 -21.17 -19.94 -3.98
C LEU A 278 -20.22 -21.07 -4.40
N ARG A 279 -19.60 -20.97 -5.58
CA ARG A 279 -18.66 -21.98 -6.07
C ARG A 279 -17.49 -22.24 -5.11
N PHE A 280 -17.16 -21.28 -4.26
CA PHE A 280 -16.02 -21.32 -3.33
C PHE A 280 -16.45 -21.23 -1.86
N LEU A 281 -17.77 -21.22 -1.55
CA LEU A 281 -18.37 -21.24 -0.22
C LEU A 281 -18.88 -22.63 0.17
#